data_4f67eed9e49966b1cf72afbeec6277cd
#
_entry.id   4f67eed9e49966b1cf72afbeec6277cd
#
_cell.length_a   1.000
_cell.length_b   1.000
_cell.length_c   1.000
_cell.angle_alpha   90.00
_cell.angle_beta   90.00
_cell.angle_gamma   90.00
#
_symmetry.space_group_name_H-M   'P 1'
#
loop_
_entity.id
_entity.type
_entity.pdbx_description
1 polymer ?
#
loop_
_entity_poly.entity_id
_entity_poly.type
_entity_poly.pdbx_seq_one_letter_code
_entity_poly.pdbx_strand_id
1 'polypeptide(L)'
;MEDYFISYVTEEELKRERAKSREIRNSQWWKRRLSEGRCYYCGKKFSPGELSMDHVVPLIRGGKSTKGNVVPACKDCNNKKKNLLLSEWEEYLKHLKEDGD
;
A
#
# COMPACT_ATOMS: atom_id res chain seq x y z
N MET A 1 4.45 -6.94 23.67
CA MET A 1 4.54 -5.94 23.22
C MET A 1 4.96 -5.83 21.83
N GLU A 2 6.11 -5.73 21.53
CA GLU A 2 6.49 -5.61 20.17
C GLU A 2 6.28 -6.87 19.45
N ASP A 3 5.86 -7.91 20.11
CA ASP A 3 5.74 -9.20 19.47
C ASP A 3 4.79 -9.20 18.30
N TYR A 4 3.76 -8.38 18.33
CA TYR A 4 2.83 -8.41 17.21
C TYR A 4 3.40 -7.68 16.00
N PHE A 5 4.55 -7.06 16.12
CA PHE A 5 5.23 -6.50 14.96
C PHE A 5 6.26 -7.46 14.40
N ILE A 6 6.53 -8.55 15.09
CA ILE A 6 7.48 -9.51 14.59
C ILE A 6 6.92 -10.15 13.34
N SER A 7 7.67 -10.05 12.26
CA SER A 7 7.26 -10.63 11.01
C SER A 7 7.80 -12.04 10.93
N TYR A 8 6.96 -12.95 10.53
CA TYR A 8 7.41 -14.31 10.26
C TYR A 8 7.78 -14.49 8.81
N VAL A 9 7.83 -13.39 8.06
CA VAL A 9 8.21 -13.40 6.65
C VAL A 9 9.73 -13.39 6.57
N THR A 10 10.28 -14.33 5.80
CA THR A 10 11.73 -14.40 5.66
C THR A 10 12.22 -13.36 4.65
N GLU A 11 13.52 -13.08 4.70
CA GLU A 11 14.11 -12.17 3.72
C GLU A 11 13.97 -12.70 2.32
N GLU A 12 14.03 -14.01 2.15
CA GLU A 12 13.86 -14.63 0.84
C GLU A 12 12.46 -14.41 0.32
N GLU A 13 11.47 -14.53 1.20
CA GLU A 13 10.09 -14.28 0.81
C GLU A 13 9.90 -12.84 0.41
N LEU A 14 10.45 -11.91 1.18
CA LEU A 14 10.37 -10.50 0.86
C LEU A 14 11.00 -10.19 -0.49
N LYS A 15 12.17 -10.78 -0.73
CA LYS A 15 12.87 -10.57 -1.99
C LYS A 15 12.05 -11.07 -3.16
N ARG A 16 11.43 -12.24 -3.00
CA ARG A 16 10.58 -12.84 -4.03
C ARG A 16 9.37 -11.96 -4.31
N GLU A 17 8.75 -11.46 -3.24
CA GLU A 17 7.56 -10.63 -3.40
C GLU A 17 7.91 -9.28 -4.02
N ARG A 18 9.07 -8.72 -3.69
CA ARG A 18 9.51 -7.48 -4.31
C ARG A 18 9.77 -7.65 -5.80
N ALA A 19 10.29 -8.82 -6.19
CA ALA A 19 10.50 -9.12 -7.59
C ALA A 19 9.16 -9.19 -8.33
N LYS A 20 8.18 -9.83 -7.71
CA LYS A 20 6.85 -9.91 -8.29
C LYS A 20 6.21 -8.53 -8.42
N SER A 21 6.42 -7.66 -7.43
CA SER A 21 5.84 -6.33 -7.50
C SER A 21 6.44 -5.52 -8.63
N ARG A 22 7.73 -5.73 -8.92
CA ARG A 22 8.34 -5.05 -10.06
C ARG A 22 7.72 -5.52 -11.38
N GLU A 23 7.42 -6.81 -11.49
CA GLU A 23 6.75 -7.33 -12.68
C GLU A 23 5.37 -6.71 -12.86
N ILE A 24 4.62 -6.63 -11.77
CA ILE A 24 3.28 -6.02 -11.82
C ILE A 24 3.40 -4.55 -12.20
N ARG A 25 4.38 -3.86 -11.63
CA ARG A 25 4.57 -2.43 -11.89
C ARG A 25 4.84 -2.15 -13.36
N ASN A 26 5.47 -3.10 -14.05
CA ASN A 26 5.78 -2.95 -15.47
C ASN A 26 4.67 -3.48 -16.38
N SER A 27 3.59 -4.00 -15.81
CA SER A 27 2.53 -4.61 -16.59
C SER A 27 1.55 -3.56 -17.12
N GLN A 28 0.86 -3.91 -18.21
CA GLN A 28 -0.16 -3.03 -18.77
C GLN A 28 -1.33 -2.88 -17.79
N TRP A 29 -1.62 -3.92 -17.02
CA TRP A 29 -2.68 -3.86 -16.03
C TRP A 29 -2.41 -2.73 -15.02
N TRP A 30 -1.17 -2.66 -14.52
CA TRP A 30 -0.83 -1.62 -13.54
C TRP A 30 -0.86 -0.24 -14.17
N LYS A 31 -0.36 -0.13 -15.41
CA LYS A 31 -0.35 1.16 -16.10
C LYS A 31 -1.76 1.68 -16.30
N ARG A 32 -2.70 0.78 -16.60
CA ARG A 32 -4.10 1.18 -16.71
C ARG A 32 -4.68 1.62 -15.37
N ARG A 33 -4.30 0.92 -14.28
CA ARG A 33 -4.72 1.34 -12.95
C ARG A 33 -4.24 2.75 -12.64
N LEU A 34 -2.97 3.03 -12.94
CA LEU A 34 -2.40 4.37 -12.71
C LEU A 34 -3.10 5.43 -13.55
N SER A 35 -3.52 5.08 -14.76
CA SER A 35 -4.14 6.06 -15.65
C SER A 35 -5.49 6.53 -15.14
N GLU A 36 -6.11 5.80 -14.22
CA GLU A 36 -7.34 6.26 -13.59
C GLU A 36 -7.10 7.49 -12.72
N GLY A 37 -5.86 7.68 -12.28
CA GLY A 37 -5.48 8.92 -11.62
C GLY A 37 -6.09 9.14 -10.25
N ARG A 38 -6.36 8.09 -9.50
CA ARG A 38 -6.95 8.23 -8.17
C ARG A 38 -6.19 7.45 -7.13
N CYS A 39 -5.97 8.07 -5.98
CA CYS A 39 -5.43 7.38 -4.83
C CYS A 39 -6.49 6.45 -4.28
N TYR A 40 -6.10 5.21 -4.03
CA TYR A 40 -7.03 4.22 -3.48
C TYR A 40 -7.53 4.61 -2.10
N TYR A 41 -6.68 5.25 -1.30
CA TYR A 41 -7.00 5.53 0.09
C TYR A 41 -7.79 6.82 0.29
N CYS A 42 -7.38 7.91 -0.32
CA CYS A 42 -8.06 9.18 -0.12
C CYS A 42 -9.04 9.54 -1.24
N GLY A 43 -8.97 8.83 -2.36
CA GLY A 43 -9.88 9.06 -3.47
C GLY A 43 -9.63 10.31 -4.27
N LYS A 44 -8.60 11.10 -3.92
CA LYS A 44 -8.32 12.32 -4.65
C LYS A 44 -7.66 12.00 -5.97
N LYS A 45 -7.78 12.93 -6.90
CA LYS A 45 -7.20 12.79 -8.23
C LYS A 45 -5.76 13.27 -8.25
N PHE A 46 -4.94 12.54 -9.00
CA PHE A 46 -3.53 12.84 -9.17
C PHE A 46 -3.14 12.50 -10.59
N SER A 47 -2.06 13.09 -11.07
CA SER A 47 -1.49 12.60 -12.33
C SER A 47 -0.84 11.25 -12.05
N PRO A 48 -0.77 10.37 -13.07
CA PRO A 48 -0.20 9.03 -12.85
C PRO A 48 1.20 9.04 -12.26
N GLY A 49 2.01 10.04 -12.58
CA GLY A 49 3.37 10.11 -12.05
C GLY A 49 3.43 10.44 -10.57
N GLU A 50 2.32 10.87 -9.98
CA GLU A 50 2.25 11.19 -8.56
C GLU A 50 1.75 10.02 -7.72
N LEU A 51 1.41 8.91 -8.37
CA LEU A 51 0.90 7.73 -7.68
C LEU A 51 1.96 6.63 -7.70
N SER A 52 2.04 5.89 -6.62
CA SER A 52 2.95 4.77 -6.51
C SER A 52 2.17 3.52 -6.11
N MET A 53 2.83 2.37 -6.22
CA MET A 53 2.21 1.12 -5.84
C MET A 53 2.33 0.92 -4.33
N ASP A 54 1.22 0.60 -3.71
CA ASP A 54 1.20 0.25 -2.29
C ASP A 54 0.58 -1.12 -2.14
N HIS A 55 1.07 -1.87 -1.17
CA HIS A 55 0.49 -3.17 -0.82
C HIS A 55 -0.50 -2.94 0.31
N VAL A 56 -1.77 -3.25 0.07
CA VAL A 56 -2.80 -3.05 1.10
C VAL A 56 -2.42 -3.81 2.36
N VAL A 57 -2.03 -5.07 2.22
CA VAL A 57 -1.38 -5.81 3.30
C VAL A 57 0.12 -5.72 3.04
N PRO A 58 0.87 -5.03 3.91
CA PRO A 58 2.30 -4.84 3.67
C PRO A 58 3.05 -6.17 3.58
N LEU A 59 4.11 -6.17 2.80
CA LEU A 59 4.90 -7.39 2.63
C LEU A 59 5.47 -7.88 3.95
N ILE A 60 5.93 -6.98 4.79
CA ILE A 60 6.50 -7.38 6.08
C ILE A 60 5.43 -7.90 7.04
N ARG A 61 4.15 -7.71 6.72
CA ARG A 61 3.04 -8.23 7.50
C ARG A 61 2.43 -9.45 6.81
N GLY A 62 3.15 -10.05 5.87
CA GLY A 62 2.70 -11.26 5.18
C GLY A 62 1.94 -11.04 3.90
N GLY A 63 1.85 -9.81 3.42
CA GLY A 63 1.16 -9.53 2.17
C GLY A 63 1.89 -10.10 0.98
N LYS A 64 1.17 -10.28 -0.10
CA LYS A 64 1.74 -10.81 -1.34
C LYS A 64 1.60 -9.80 -2.45
N SER A 65 2.48 -9.91 -3.44
CA SER A 65 2.43 -9.04 -4.61
C SER A 65 1.50 -9.69 -5.63
N THR A 66 0.23 -9.35 -5.52
CA THR A 66 -0.81 -9.85 -6.41
C THR A 66 -1.67 -8.67 -6.83
N LYS A 67 -2.41 -8.85 -7.92
CA LYS A 67 -3.30 -7.79 -8.40
C LYS A 67 -4.34 -7.40 -7.35
N GLY A 68 -4.72 -8.33 -6.49
CA GLY A 68 -5.70 -8.04 -5.46
C GLY A 68 -5.13 -7.32 -4.25
N ASN A 69 -3.81 -7.19 -4.16
CA ASN A 69 -3.19 -6.59 -2.98
C ASN A 69 -2.36 -5.34 -3.29
N VAL A 70 -2.35 -4.89 -4.55
CA VAL A 70 -1.59 -3.68 -4.90
C VAL A 70 -2.55 -2.62 -5.41
N VAL A 71 -2.33 -1.39 -4.97
CA VAL A 71 -3.22 -0.27 -5.33
C VAL A 71 -2.39 0.97 -5.56
N PRO A 72 -2.92 1.93 -6.36
CA PRO A 72 -2.25 3.22 -6.50
C PRO A 72 -2.46 4.05 -5.25
N ALA A 73 -1.42 4.69 -4.78
CA ALA A 73 -1.51 5.52 -3.59
C ALA A 73 -0.70 6.80 -3.79
N CYS A 74 -1.24 7.91 -3.31
CA CYS A 74 -0.51 9.16 -3.37
C CYS A 74 0.59 9.15 -2.31
N LYS A 75 1.55 10.02 -2.50
CA LYS A 75 2.72 10.07 -1.62
C LYS A 75 2.32 10.30 -0.17
N ASP A 76 1.36 11.17 0.03
CA ASP A 76 0.93 11.52 1.37
C ASP A 76 0.32 10.32 2.10
N CYS A 77 -0.62 9.64 1.44
CA CYS A 77 -1.25 8.47 2.05
C CYS A 77 -0.24 7.34 2.24
N ASN A 78 0.64 7.15 1.26
CA ASN A 78 1.64 6.11 1.34
C ASN A 78 2.57 6.33 2.54
N ASN A 79 3.01 7.58 2.74
CA ASN A 79 3.88 7.91 3.86
C ASN A 79 3.17 7.73 5.20
N LYS A 80 1.91 8.10 5.27
CA LYS A 80 1.16 8.00 6.52
C LYS A 80 0.77 6.57 6.86
N LYS A 81 0.42 5.80 5.84
CA LYS A 81 -0.01 4.42 6.07
C LYS A 81 1.17 3.50 6.40
N LYS A 82 2.28 3.70 5.68
CA LYS A 82 3.47 2.87 5.88
C LYS A 82 3.12 1.38 5.93
N ASN A 83 3.40 0.70 7.04
CA ASN A 83 3.17 -0.73 7.18
C ASN A 83 1.90 -1.07 7.94
N LEU A 84 0.95 -0.14 7.99
CA LEU A 84 -0.30 -0.39 8.68
C LEU A 84 -1.20 -1.30 7.85
N LEU A 85 -1.96 -2.14 8.53
CA LEU A 85 -3.03 -2.90 7.89
C LEU A 85 -4.18 -1.93 7.61
N LEU A 86 -5.09 -2.34 6.72
CA LEU A 86 -6.20 -1.48 6.35
C LEU A 86 -7.04 -1.09 7.57
N SER A 87 -7.30 -2.04 8.46
CA SER A 87 -8.07 -1.74 9.66
C SER A 87 -7.37 -0.74 10.56
N GLU A 88 -6.05 -0.85 10.66
CA GLU A 88 -5.26 0.09 11.46
C GLU A 88 -5.27 1.48 10.82
N TRP A 89 -5.23 1.52 9.49
CA TRP A 89 -5.28 2.76 8.75
C TRP A 89 -6.62 3.47 8.95
N GLU A 90 -7.71 2.70 8.91
CA GLU A 90 -9.05 3.26 9.13
C GLU A 90 -9.19 3.81 10.54
N GLU A 91 -8.61 3.11 11.50
CA GLU A 91 -8.64 3.56 12.89
C GLU A 91 -7.87 4.85 13.04
N TYR A 92 -6.70 4.95 12.39
CA TYR A 92 -5.90 6.15 12.40
C TYR A 92 -6.66 7.35 11.82
N LEU A 93 -7.34 7.14 10.69
CA LEU A 93 -8.13 8.20 10.07
C LEU A 93 -9.27 8.65 10.98
N LYS A 94 -9.87 7.71 11.68
CA LYS A 94 -10.95 8.02 12.60
C LYS A 94 -10.44 8.90 13.73
N HIS A 95 -9.27 8.60 14.26
CA HIS A 95 -8.68 9.41 15.32
C HIS A 95 -8.36 10.83 14.83
N LEU A 96 -7.84 10.94 13.63
CA LEU A 96 -7.55 12.26 13.07
C LEU A 96 -8.81 13.11 12.97
N LYS A 97 -9.92 12.47 12.56
CA LYS A 97 -11.17 13.18 12.44
C LYS A 97 -11.66 13.68 13.78
N GLU A 98 -11.53 12.86 14.80
CA GLU A 98 -11.97 13.23 16.15
C GLU A 98 -11.11 14.34 16.72
N ASP A 99 -9.80 14.28 16.48
CA ASP A 99 -8.88 15.27 17.01
C ASP A 99 -8.89 16.56 16.21
N GLY A 100 -9.28 16.48 14.96
CA GLY A 100 -9.23 17.64 14.06
C GLY A 100 -10.32 18.65 14.28
N ASP A 101 -11.23 18.35 15.15
CA ASP A 101 -12.30 19.29 15.46
C ASP A 101 -11.86 20.29 16.52
#